data_e140ca2b3f941062828a4d279da0b25c
#
_entry.id   e140ca2b3f941062828a4d279da0b25c
#
_cell.length_a   1.000
_cell.length_b   1.000
_cell.length_c   1.000
_cell.angle_alpha   90.00
_cell.angle_beta   90.00
_cell.angle_gamma   90.00
#
_symmetry.space_group_name_H-M   'P 1'
#
loop_
_entity.id
_entity.type
_entity.pdbx_description
1 polymer ?
#
loop_
_entity_poly.entity_id
_entity_poly.type
_entity_poly.pdbx_seq_one_letter_code
_entity_poly.pdbx_strand_id
1 'polypeptide(L)'
;MKNHTFPKGFYWGTATASYQIEGAWNEDGKGPSIWDTYAHTPGNIKNNDTGDVANDHYHRYKEDVALMRSIGANAYRFSISWPRIFPQGTGTPNARGLDFYNRLVDELLKAGIAPFATLYHWDLPQALQDKGGWQSRDTAKAFGDYAGYVAGKLSDRVRHFFTINEFRSFVDMGYHGHTLGVPGGAMTINLAPGLRLAPAELNQVRHHAVLGHGLAVQAIRARGQMGTRVGPAEVIQGAVPLIETPENIKAAEAATRQDNAPFLTVMLEGKYTDMYLEEAGKDAPKFTDDDLKIIASPVDFVGINVYKPTSYVLASDEAPGWREIPFAKSHPKMFNSWLTLGPEALYWAPKHVQSLWNAKEIFITENGCATDDVIADDGQIYDTDRIMFLRACLTELQRATADGVPVMGYFQWSVMDNFEWTAGFGNRF
;
A
#
# COMPACT_ATOMS: atom_id res chain seq x y z
N MET A 1 -20.84 -18.43 -23.59
CA MET A 1 -20.18 -17.68 -22.54
C MET A 1 -20.06 -16.23 -23.02
N LYS A 2 -20.53 -15.24 -22.25
CA LYS A 2 -20.24 -13.83 -22.57
C LYS A 2 -18.74 -13.64 -22.43
N ASN A 3 -18.08 -13.16 -23.49
CA ASN A 3 -16.69 -12.73 -23.38
C ASN A 3 -16.63 -11.50 -22.46
N HIS A 4 -16.30 -11.70 -21.23
CA HIS A 4 -16.05 -10.60 -20.30
C HIS A 4 -14.67 -10.03 -20.62
N THR A 5 -14.61 -8.78 -21.00
CA THR A 5 -13.36 -8.03 -21.21
C THR A 5 -13.26 -6.94 -20.17
N PHE A 6 -12.05 -6.61 -19.75
CA PHE A 6 -11.84 -5.45 -18.90
C PHE A 6 -12.27 -4.16 -19.61
N PRO A 7 -12.66 -3.10 -18.88
CA PRO A 7 -13.09 -1.84 -19.48
C PRO A 7 -12.05 -1.26 -20.43
N LYS A 8 -12.53 -0.60 -21.50
CA LYS A 8 -11.64 0.13 -22.41
C LYS A 8 -10.89 1.22 -21.65
N GLY A 9 -9.58 1.33 -21.85
CA GLY A 9 -8.72 2.28 -21.14
C GLY A 9 -8.27 1.80 -19.76
N PHE A 10 -8.47 0.53 -19.44
CA PHE A 10 -7.98 -0.08 -18.20
C PHE A 10 -6.46 0.04 -18.08
N TYR A 11 -5.98 0.43 -16.92
CA TYR A 11 -4.55 0.53 -16.64
C TYR A 11 -4.00 -0.85 -16.24
N TRP A 12 -3.13 -1.39 -17.08
CA TRP A 12 -2.33 -2.59 -16.81
C TRP A 12 -0.95 -2.14 -16.38
N GLY A 13 -0.72 -2.13 -15.09
CA GLY A 13 0.48 -1.56 -14.50
C GLY A 13 1.29 -2.56 -13.70
N THR A 14 2.46 -2.08 -13.33
CA THR A 14 3.33 -2.68 -12.32
C THR A 14 3.60 -1.68 -11.21
N ALA A 15 3.97 -2.18 -10.03
CA ALA A 15 4.23 -1.34 -8.87
C ALA A 15 5.60 -1.63 -8.26
N THR A 16 6.18 -0.61 -7.62
CA THR A 16 7.39 -0.70 -6.78
C THR A 16 7.37 0.35 -5.68
N ALA A 17 8.30 0.23 -4.72
CA ALA A 17 8.56 1.26 -3.72
C ALA A 17 10.02 1.73 -3.77
N SER A 18 10.24 3.02 -3.47
CA SER A 18 11.54 3.69 -3.57
C SER A 18 12.64 2.97 -2.80
N TYR A 19 12.44 2.68 -1.52
CA TYR A 19 13.45 2.02 -0.70
C TYR A 19 13.80 0.63 -1.22
N GLN A 20 12.81 -0.09 -1.76
CA GLN A 20 12.98 -1.48 -2.20
C GLN A 20 13.78 -1.62 -3.49
N ILE A 21 13.83 -0.57 -4.35
CA ILE A 21 14.47 -0.69 -5.67
C ILE A 21 15.50 0.38 -6.00
N GLU A 22 15.39 1.61 -5.45
CA GLU A 22 16.21 2.73 -5.92
C GLU A 22 17.71 2.55 -5.68
N GLY A 23 18.09 2.11 -4.50
CA GLY A 23 19.48 2.22 -4.07
C GLY A 23 19.93 3.68 -3.91
N ALA A 24 21.21 3.96 -4.18
CA ALA A 24 21.78 5.32 -4.08
C ALA A 24 21.40 6.01 -2.75
N TRP A 25 21.48 5.25 -1.64
CA TRP A 25 20.90 5.61 -0.35
C TRP A 25 21.50 6.88 0.26
N ASN A 26 22.72 7.23 -0.08
CA ASN A 26 23.46 8.41 0.40
C ASN A 26 23.96 9.33 -0.74
N GLU A 27 23.42 9.18 -1.95
CA GLU A 27 23.82 9.96 -3.11
C GLU A 27 22.97 11.20 -3.31
N ASP A 28 23.54 12.18 -4.03
CA ASP A 28 22.89 13.43 -4.45
C ASP A 28 22.15 14.18 -3.34
N GLY A 29 22.65 14.05 -2.11
CA GLY A 29 22.11 14.77 -0.94
C GLY A 29 20.83 14.17 -0.36
N LYS A 30 20.49 12.91 -0.68
CA LYS A 30 19.43 12.17 0.02
C LYS A 30 19.77 12.08 1.52
N GLY A 31 18.82 12.40 2.38
CA GLY A 31 18.89 12.12 3.81
C GLY A 31 18.59 10.66 4.14
N PRO A 32 19.03 10.14 5.30
CA PRO A 32 18.66 8.82 5.73
C PRO A 32 17.13 8.71 6.00
N SER A 33 16.54 7.58 5.64
CA SER A 33 15.22 7.17 6.06
C SER A 33 15.29 6.28 7.31
N ILE A 34 14.12 6.03 7.93
CA ILE A 34 14.02 5.03 9.00
C ILE A 34 14.42 3.63 8.52
N TRP A 35 14.23 3.32 7.22
CA TRP A 35 14.62 2.04 6.65
C TRP A 35 16.13 1.94 6.45
N ASP A 36 16.82 3.03 6.08
CA ASP A 36 18.30 3.06 6.05
C ASP A 36 18.86 2.73 7.44
N THR A 37 18.36 3.41 8.48
CA THR A 37 18.78 3.18 9.87
C THR A 37 18.45 1.76 10.35
N TYR A 38 17.23 1.28 10.04
CA TYR A 38 16.75 -0.03 10.48
C TYR A 38 17.53 -1.18 9.82
N ALA A 39 17.78 -1.08 8.52
CA ALA A 39 18.51 -2.11 7.76
C ALA A 39 20.01 -2.15 8.11
N HIS A 40 20.60 -1.02 8.46
CA HIS A 40 21.98 -0.97 8.93
C HIS A 40 22.16 -1.49 10.38
N THR A 41 21.06 -1.74 11.09
CA THR A 41 21.12 -2.35 12.43
C THR A 41 21.19 -3.87 12.32
N PRO A 42 22.31 -4.52 12.74
CA PRO A 42 22.49 -5.94 12.60
C PRO A 42 21.34 -6.77 13.21
N GLY A 43 20.88 -7.76 12.48
CA GLY A 43 19.84 -8.70 12.92
C GLY A 43 18.40 -8.23 12.65
N ASN A 44 18.16 -7.01 12.19
CA ASN A 44 16.83 -6.55 11.83
C ASN A 44 16.37 -7.11 10.48
N ILE A 45 17.29 -7.34 9.57
CA ILE A 45 17.02 -7.85 8.23
C ILE A 45 17.68 -9.24 8.07
N LYS A 46 16.97 -10.15 7.42
CA LYS A 46 17.52 -11.46 7.06
C LYS A 46 18.84 -11.27 6.30
N ASN A 47 19.85 -12.06 6.65
CA ASN A 47 21.22 -11.99 6.12
C ASN A 47 21.93 -10.64 6.32
N ASN A 48 21.37 -9.71 7.06
CA ASN A 48 21.78 -8.30 7.15
C ASN A 48 21.83 -7.62 5.77
N ASP A 49 20.90 -7.98 4.90
CA ASP A 49 20.72 -7.29 3.62
C ASP A 49 20.31 -5.83 3.84
N THR A 50 20.66 -4.94 2.90
CA THR A 50 20.31 -3.52 2.93
C THR A 50 19.71 -3.07 1.61
N GLY A 51 18.98 -1.95 1.63
CA GLY A 51 18.49 -1.29 0.42
C GLY A 51 19.50 -0.35 -0.24
N ASP A 52 20.79 -0.40 0.15
CA ASP A 52 21.79 0.57 -0.26
C ASP A 52 22.02 0.62 -1.78
N VAL A 53 21.98 -0.54 -2.40
CA VAL A 53 22.04 -0.71 -3.87
C VAL A 53 20.69 -1.15 -4.41
N ALA A 54 20.03 -2.10 -3.74
CA ALA A 54 18.76 -2.71 -4.15
C ALA A 54 18.81 -3.15 -5.63
N ASN A 55 17.92 -2.61 -6.47
CA ASN A 55 17.95 -2.85 -7.93
C ASN A 55 18.73 -1.79 -8.70
N ASP A 56 19.34 -0.84 -8.00
CA ASP A 56 20.05 0.30 -8.60
C ASP A 56 19.17 1.11 -9.58
N HIS A 57 17.87 1.15 -9.30
CA HIS A 57 16.90 1.85 -10.15
C HIS A 57 17.23 3.34 -10.33
N TYR A 58 17.85 3.96 -9.33
CA TYR A 58 18.30 5.35 -9.40
C TYR A 58 19.19 5.62 -10.62
N HIS A 59 20.07 4.68 -10.96
CA HIS A 59 20.95 4.79 -12.12
C HIS A 59 20.40 4.08 -13.36
N ARG A 60 19.63 2.99 -13.17
CA ARG A 60 19.17 2.09 -14.23
C ARG A 60 17.73 2.29 -14.67
N TYR A 61 17.05 3.34 -14.20
CA TYR A 61 15.62 3.58 -14.46
C TYR A 61 15.22 3.49 -15.94
N LYS A 62 16.12 3.82 -16.89
CA LYS A 62 15.84 3.71 -18.33
C LYS A 62 15.72 2.26 -18.78
N GLU A 63 16.56 1.39 -18.26
CA GLU A 63 16.53 -0.06 -18.54
C GLU A 63 15.24 -0.65 -17.96
N ASP A 64 14.90 -0.25 -16.74
CA ASP A 64 13.71 -0.73 -16.05
C ASP A 64 12.42 -0.26 -16.74
N VAL A 65 12.37 0.98 -17.22
CA VAL A 65 11.26 1.48 -18.04
C VAL A 65 11.16 0.70 -19.37
N ALA A 66 12.29 0.37 -20.00
CA ALA A 66 12.28 -0.45 -21.21
C ALA A 66 11.76 -1.88 -20.92
N LEU A 67 12.11 -2.46 -19.76
CA LEU A 67 11.56 -3.73 -19.30
C LEU A 67 10.03 -3.66 -19.14
N MET A 68 9.52 -2.66 -18.43
CA MET A 68 8.06 -2.45 -18.26
C MET A 68 7.34 -2.36 -19.60
N ARG A 69 7.91 -1.62 -20.56
CA ARG A 69 7.36 -1.55 -21.91
C ARG A 69 7.36 -2.90 -22.61
N SER A 70 8.42 -3.70 -22.45
CA SER A 70 8.57 -5.00 -23.12
C SER A 70 7.50 -6.02 -22.68
N ILE A 71 7.04 -5.93 -21.44
CA ILE A 71 5.94 -6.78 -20.91
C ILE A 71 4.55 -6.20 -21.18
N GLY A 72 4.45 -5.06 -21.88
CA GLY A 72 3.19 -4.46 -22.28
C GLY A 72 2.50 -3.62 -21.19
N ALA A 73 3.21 -3.23 -20.12
CA ALA A 73 2.66 -2.33 -19.12
C ALA A 73 2.35 -0.95 -19.73
N ASN A 74 1.17 -0.41 -19.43
CA ASN A 74 0.74 0.93 -19.85
C ASN A 74 0.67 1.93 -18.69
N ALA A 75 0.97 1.47 -17.46
CA ALA A 75 1.03 2.30 -16.26
C ALA A 75 2.13 1.79 -15.32
N TYR A 76 2.69 2.69 -14.53
CA TYR A 76 3.67 2.37 -13.50
C TYR A 76 3.38 3.14 -12.22
N ARG A 77 3.19 2.40 -11.12
CA ARG A 77 3.06 2.97 -9.78
C ARG A 77 4.40 2.87 -9.07
N PHE A 78 4.98 4.01 -8.77
CA PHE A 78 6.24 4.14 -8.05
C PHE A 78 6.06 5.03 -6.82
N SER A 79 6.90 4.89 -5.81
CA SER A 79 6.90 5.84 -4.70
C SER A 79 8.01 6.87 -4.84
N ILE A 80 7.78 8.03 -4.24
CA ILE A 80 8.76 9.12 -4.18
C ILE A 80 9.37 9.11 -2.79
N SER A 81 10.69 8.94 -2.71
CA SER A 81 11.41 8.94 -1.45
C SER A 81 11.37 10.31 -0.79
N TRP A 82 10.63 10.44 0.31
CA TRP A 82 10.53 11.71 1.05
C TRP A 82 11.91 12.25 1.46
N PRO A 83 12.85 11.47 2.05
CA PRO A 83 14.18 11.97 2.39
C PRO A 83 15.06 12.30 1.17
N ARG A 84 14.70 11.87 -0.03
CA ARG A 84 15.37 12.30 -1.26
C ARG A 84 14.95 13.71 -1.66
N ILE A 85 13.68 14.07 -1.39
CA ILE A 85 13.12 15.41 -1.69
C ILE A 85 13.43 16.40 -0.54
N PHE A 86 13.20 15.99 0.70
CA PHE A 86 13.49 16.77 1.90
C PHE A 86 14.38 15.95 2.85
N PRO A 87 15.70 16.08 2.76
CA PRO A 87 16.64 15.27 3.54
C PRO A 87 16.42 15.31 5.06
N GLN A 88 15.90 16.42 5.56
CA GLN A 88 15.53 16.60 6.96
C GLN A 88 14.01 16.45 7.21
N GLY A 89 13.26 15.98 6.22
CA GLY A 89 11.80 15.87 6.25
C GLY A 89 11.06 17.19 6.05
N THR A 90 11.70 18.31 6.32
CA THR A 90 11.21 19.68 6.19
C THR A 90 12.33 20.62 5.74
N GLY A 91 12.03 21.90 5.53
CA GLY A 91 13.03 22.94 5.23
C GLY A 91 13.33 23.04 3.73
N THR A 92 14.60 23.11 3.36
CA THR A 92 15.01 23.31 1.96
C THR A 92 14.90 22.02 1.16
N PRO A 93 14.15 21.99 0.05
CA PRO A 93 14.06 20.81 -0.80
C PRO A 93 15.36 20.55 -1.56
N ASN A 94 15.66 19.28 -1.78
CA ASN A 94 16.81 18.82 -2.54
C ASN A 94 16.49 18.79 -4.05
N ALA A 95 17.08 19.72 -4.77
CA ALA A 95 16.84 19.86 -6.21
C ALA A 95 17.31 18.62 -7.03
N ARG A 96 18.41 17.96 -6.62
CA ARG A 96 18.92 16.75 -7.30
C ARG A 96 17.98 15.56 -7.11
N GLY A 97 17.40 15.42 -5.91
CA GLY A 97 16.41 14.38 -5.65
C GLY A 97 15.14 14.57 -6.50
N LEU A 98 14.65 15.81 -6.63
CA LEU A 98 13.53 16.11 -7.51
C LEU A 98 13.86 15.86 -9.00
N ASP A 99 15.08 16.18 -9.42
CA ASP A 99 15.54 15.98 -10.80
C ASP A 99 15.50 14.50 -11.21
N PHE A 100 15.84 13.58 -10.31
CA PHE A 100 15.71 12.15 -10.58
C PHE A 100 14.26 11.78 -10.96
N TYR A 101 13.27 12.21 -10.16
CA TYR A 101 11.87 11.90 -10.46
C TYR A 101 11.37 12.62 -11.72
N ASN A 102 11.86 13.80 -12.04
CA ASN A 102 11.57 14.46 -13.32
C ASN A 102 12.06 13.60 -14.49
N ARG A 103 13.29 13.12 -14.45
CA ARG A 103 13.86 12.25 -15.49
C ARG A 103 13.13 10.92 -15.61
N LEU A 104 12.74 10.30 -14.48
CA LEU A 104 11.94 9.07 -14.49
C LEU A 104 10.57 9.29 -15.14
N VAL A 105 9.86 10.34 -14.75
CA VAL A 105 8.54 10.68 -15.31
C VAL A 105 8.64 10.95 -16.82
N ASP A 106 9.65 11.67 -17.25
CA ASP A 106 9.86 11.95 -18.68
C ASP A 106 10.12 10.66 -19.47
N GLU A 107 10.93 9.72 -18.93
CA GLU A 107 11.20 8.46 -19.60
C GLU A 107 9.96 7.55 -19.67
N LEU A 108 9.14 7.52 -18.59
CA LEU A 108 7.86 6.80 -18.59
C LEU A 108 6.92 7.33 -19.67
N LEU A 109 6.72 8.66 -19.76
CA LEU A 109 5.85 9.27 -20.75
C LEU A 109 6.35 9.03 -22.18
N LYS A 110 7.66 9.11 -22.40
CA LYS A 110 8.29 8.77 -23.68
C LYS A 110 8.05 7.31 -24.08
N ALA A 111 8.01 6.40 -23.09
CA ALA A 111 7.69 4.99 -23.31
C ALA A 111 6.19 4.71 -23.49
N GLY A 112 5.31 5.71 -23.31
CA GLY A 112 3.85 5.57 -23.35
C GLY A 112 3.27 4.94 -22.09
N ILE A 113 3.99 5.01 -20.97
CA ILE A 113 3.59 4.46 -19.66
C ILE A 113 3.09 5.61 -18.77
N ALA A 114 1.86 5.52 -18.30
CA ALA A 114 1.26 6.51 -17.41
C ALA A 114 1.90 6.47 -16.02
N PRO A 115 2.44 7.59 -15.49
CA PRO A 115 3.02 7.63 -14.15
C PRO A 115 1.95 7.78 -13.06
N PHE A 116 2.03 6.95 -12.03
CA PHE A 116 1.24 6.99 -10.81
C PHE A 116 2.17 7.12 -9.62
N ALA A 117 2.10 8.22 -8.87
CA ALA A 117 3.04 8.50 -7.80
C ALA A 117 2.46 8.22 -6.41
N THR A 118 3.12 7.42 -5.61
CA THR A 118 2.86 7.22 -4.18
C THR A 118 3.79 8.14 -3.39
N LEU A 119 3.25 8.98 -2.50
CA LEU A 119 4.04 9.99 -1.80
C LEU A 119 4.75 9.44 -0.57
N TYR A 120 4.22 8.40 0.05
CA TYR A 120 4.86 7.74 1.19
C TYR A 120 4.69 6.23 1.11
N HIS A 121 5.82 5.53 1.01
CA HIS A 121 5.88 4.08 1.05
C HIS A 121 6.92 3.65 2.10
N TRP A 122 6.69 4.13 3.34
CA TRP A 122 7.29 3.74 4.61
C TRP A 122 8.67 4.36 4.91
N ASP A 123 9.26 5.09 3.99
CA ASP A 123 10.59 5.70 4.09
C ASP A 123 10.58 7.10 4.73
N LEU A 124 10.06 7.17 5.98
CA LEU A 124 10.07 8.40 6.76
C LEU A 124 11.49 8.93 6.92
N PRO A 125 11.75 10.24 6.68
CA PRO A 125 13.06 10.84 7.01
C PRO A 125 13.45 10.57 8.46
N GLN A 126 14.66 10.06 8.70
CA GLN A 126 15.14 9.75 10.05
C GLN A 126 15.09 10.99 10.95
N ALA A 127 15.37 12.14 10.41
CA ALA A 127 15.30 13.40 11.16
C ALA A 127 13.90 13.76 11.70
N LEU A 128 12.83 13.25 11.08
CA LEU A 128 11.47 13.34 11.64
C LEU A 128 11.23 12.27 12.69
N GLN A 129 11.75 11.05 12.47
CA GLN A 129 11.66 9.97 13.45
C GLN A 129 12.36 10.35 14.76
N ASP A 130 13.51 11.00 14.70
CA ASP A 130 14.26 11.50 15.88
C ASP A 130 13.48 12.56 16.69
N LYS A 131 12.44 13.14 16.07
CA LYS A 131 11.51 14.09 16.72
C LYS A 131 10.16 13.46 17.07
N GLY A 132 10.09 12.13 17.08
CA GLY A 132 8.90 11.36 17.45
C GLY A 132 8.16 10.72 16.27
N GLY A 133 8.58 10.93 15.02
CA GLY A 133 7.96 10.29 13.84
C GLY A 133 6.45 10.51 13.81
N TRP A 134 5.69 9.47 13.46
CA TRP A 134 4.22 9.53 13.41
C TRP A 134 3.55 9.63 14.80
N GLN A 135 4.28 9.50 15.91
CA GLN A 135 3.74 9.86 17.23
C GLN A 135 3.52 11.38 17.35
N SER A 136 4.27 12.19 16.58
CA SER A 136 4.12 13.62 16.53
C SER A 136 3.12 14.09 15.48
N ARG A 137 2.16 14.92 15.88
CA ARG A 137 1.24 15.59 14.95
C ARG A 137 1.97 16.45 13.90
N ASP A 138 3.16 16.94 14.22
CA ASP A 138 3.94 17.77 13.30
C ASP A 138 4.47 16.98 12.10
N THR A 139 4.63 15.65 12.22
CA THR A 139 4.93 14.77 11.08
C THR A 139 3.77 14.75 10.06
N ALA A 140 2.51 14.72 10.52
CA ALA A 140 1.36 14.81 9.64
C ALA A 140 1.31 16.13 8.86
N LYS A 141 1.65 17.26 9.52
CA LYS A 141 1.75 18.58 8.86
C LYS A 141 2.90 18.60 7.85
N ALA A 142 4.08 18.13 8.25
CA ALA A 142 5.25 18.04 7.37
C ALA A 142 4.97 17.17 6.13
N PHE A 143 4.20 16.10 6.29
CA PHE A 143 3.76 15.28 5.18
C PHE A 143 2.83 16.04 4.21
N GLY A 144 1.89 16.83 4.73
CA GLY A 144 1.05 17.69 3.90
C GLY A 144 1.88 18.70 3.09
N ASP A 145 2.87 19.36 3.72
CA ASP A 145 3.76 20.31 3.05
C ASP A 145 4.60 19.63 1.94
N TYR A 146 5.17 18.47 2.24
CA TYR A 146 5.89 17.64 1.27
C TYR A 146 4.99 17.24 0.10
N ALA A 147 3.79 16.73 0.37
CA ALA A 147 2.83 16.31 -0.65
C ALA A 147 2.46 17.47 -1.60
N GLY A 148 2.18 18.64 -1.03
CA GLY A 148 1.89 19.84 -1.80
C GLY A 148 3.09 20.31 -2.64
N TYR A 149 4.32 20.22 -2.11
CA TYR A 149 5.52 20.56 -2.88
C TYR A 149 5.69 19.64 -4.09
N VAL A 150 5.62 18.31 -3.88
CA VAL A 150 5.78 17.33 -4.95
C VAL A 150 4.68 17.48 -6.01
N ALA A 151 3.42 17.62 -5.59
CA ALA A 151 2.32 17.85 -6.54
C ALA A 151 2.52 19.12 -7.37
N GLY A 152 2.94 20.22 -6.74
CA GLY A 152 3.25 21.47 -7.44
C GLY A 152 4.39 21.37 -8.47
N LYS A 153 5.24 20.33 -8.36
CA LYS A 153 6.40 20.14 -9.26
C LYS A 153 6.19 19.08 -10.34
N LEU A 154 5.33 18.08 -10.10
CA LEU A 154 5.19 16.93 -11.00
C LEU A 154 3.80 16.79 -11.62
N SER A 155 2.78 17.50 -11.14
CA SER A 155 1.39 17.33 -11.61
C SER A 155 1.13 17.86 -13.02
N ASP A 156 2.09 18.51 -13.65
CA ASP A 156 2.07 18.80 -15.10
C ASP A 156 2.09 17.51 -15.94
N ARG A 157 2.69 16.44 -15.42
CA ARG A 157 2.93 15.15 -16.09
C ARG A 157 2.35 13.97 -15.33
N VAL A 158 2.36 13.99 -13.99
CA VAL A 158 1.77 12.98 -13.12
C VAL A 158 0.35 13.37 -12.76
N ARG A 159 -0.62 12.57 -13.16
CA ARG A 159 -2.05 12.86 -12.93
C ARG A 159 -2.62 12.21 -11.69
N HIS A 160 -2.04 11.10 -11.21
CA HIS A 160 -2.55 10.32 -10.09
C HIS A 160 -1.52 10.28 -8.97
N PHE A 161 -1.95 10.74 -7.78
CA PHE A 161 -1.16 10.70 -6.55
C PHE A 161 -1.84 9.85 -5.50
N PHE A 162 -1.14 8.85 -5.01
CA PHE A 162 -1.50 8.14 -3.79
C PHE A 162 -0.79 8.80 -2.62
N THR A 163 -1.53 9.08 -1.56
CA THR A 163 -0.95 9.77 -0.39
C THR A 163 0.01 8.87 0.37
N ILE A 164 -0.50 7.82 0.96
CA ILE A 164 0.24 6.88 1.81
C ILE A 164 -0.10 5.46 1.35
N ASN A 165 0.93 4.60 1.30
CA ASN A 165 0.77 3.17 1.10
C ASN A 165 0.61 2.43 2.41
N GLU A 166 -0.43 1.61 2.52
CA GLU A 166 -0.67 0.66 3.61
C GLU A 166 -0.48 1.26 5.01
N PHE A 167 -1.42 2.10 5.40
CA PHE A 167 -1.42 2.72 6.73
C PHE A 167 -1.30 1.67 7.83
N ARG A 168 -2.06 0.59 7.73
CA ARG A 168 -2.04 -0.52 8.68
C ARG A 168 -0.65 -1.13 8.80
N SER A 169 -0.02 -1.44 7.67
CA SER A 169 1.23 -2.22 7.68
C SER A 169 2.37 -1.46 8.34
N PHE A 170 2.61 -0.20 7.94
CA PHE A 170 3.71 0.53 8.55
C PHE A 170 3.41 0.96 10.00
N VAL A 171 2.15 1.24 10.32
CA VAL A 171 1.78 1.64 11.69
C VAL A 171 1.81 0.43 12.63
N ASP A 172 1.03 -0.61 12.32
CA ASP A 172 0.87 -1.72 13.26
C ASP A 172 2.15 -2.56 13.37
N MET A 173 2.86 -2.81 12.27
CA MET A 173 4.10 -3.59 12.29
C MET A 173 5.34 -2.75 12.64
N GLY A 174 5.36 -1.46 12.33
CA GLY A 174 6.50 -0.59 12.62
C GLY A 174 6.48 0.02 14.03
N TYR A 175 5.29 0.32 14.55
CA TYR A 175 5.14 1.00 15.84
C TYR A 175 4.64 0.09 16.98
N HIS A 176 4.23 -1.14 16.68
CA HIS A 176 3.81 -2.11 17.70
C HIS A 176 4.42 -3.49 17.47
N GLY A 177 4.64 -3.87 16.20
CA GLY A 177 5.01 -5.19 15.75
C GLY A 177 3.80 -6.14 15.71
N HIS A 178 3.84 -7.06 14.79
CA HIS A 178 2.79 -8.06 14.59
C HIS A 178 3.28 -9.44 14.95
N THR A 179 2.60 -10.11 15.89
CA THR A 179 2.95 -11.45 16.31
C THR A 179 2.09 -12.47 15.58
N LEU A 180 2.74 -13.31 14.80
CA LEU A 180 2.11 -14.43 14.10
C LEU A 180 2.31 -15.72 14.90
N GLY A 181 1.24 -16.48 15.04
CA GLY A 181 1.35 -17.87 15.49
C GLY A 181 2.00 -18.72 14.39
N VAL A 182 3.13 -19.34 14.68
CA VAL A 182 3.83 -20.24 13.75
C VAL A 182 3.98 -21.63 14.39
N PRO A 183 4.13 -22.71 13.60
CA PRO A 183 4.40 -24.02 14.17
C PRO A 183 5.63 -23.98 15.06
N GLY A 184 5.47 -24.33 16.33
CA GLY A 184 6.54 -24.32 17.33
C GLY A 184 6.69 -23.03 18.13
N GLY A 185 5.83 -22.02 17.96
CA GLY A 185 5.90 -20.79 18.74
C GLY A 185 5.19 -19.59 18.15
N ALA A 186 5.72 -18.40 18.43
CA ALA A 186 5.26 -17.14 17.88
C ALA A 186 6.43 -16.43 17.20
N MET A 187 6.19 -15.88 16.02
CA MET A 187 7.14 -15.01 15.32
C MET A 187 6.60 -13.60 15.33
N THR A 188 7.41 -12.65 15.76
CA THR A 188 7.03 -11.25 15.68
C THR A 188 7.72 -10.57 14.50
N ILE A 189 6.93 -9.98 13.61
CA ILE A 189 7.39 -9.15 12.52
C ILE A 189 7.46 -7.70 13.03
N ASN A 190 8.63 -7.10 12.93
CA ASN A 190 8.85 -5.69 13.16
C ASN A 190 9.32 -5.06 11.87
N LEU A 191 8.65 -3.99 11.45
CA LEU A 191 9.13 -3.12 10.38
C LEU A 191 9.79 -1.88 10.98
N ALA A 192 10.51 -1.10 10.17
CA ALA A 192 11.00 0.19 10.61
C ALA A 192 9.83 1.10 11.08
N PRO A 193 9.99 1.85 12.18
CA PRO A 193 11.19 2.07 12.97
C PRO A 193 11.47 1.03 14.06
N GLY A 194 10.67 -0.03 14.18
CA GLY A 194 10.88 -1.14 15.13
C GLY A 194 10.48 -0.81 16.57
N LEU A 195 9.49 0.05 16.77
CA LEU A 195 9.01 0.45 18.08
C LEU A 195 8.00 -0.53 18.67
N ARG A 196 7.74 -0.38 19.96
CA ARG A 196 6.76 -1.17 20.74
C ARG A 196 5.93 -0.22 21.59
N LEU A 197 4.97 0.46 20.96
CA LEU A 197 4.13 1.43 21.63
C LEU A 197 2.99 0.77 22.41
N ALA A 198 2.56 1.44 23.49
CA ALA A 198 1.34 1.08 24.19
C ALA A 198 0.10 1.35 23.31
N PRO A 199 -1.06 0.68 23.58
CA PRO A 199 -2.26 0.83 22.74
C PRO A 199 -2.72 2.26 22.51
N ALA A 200 -2.70 3.12 23.53
CA ALA A 200 -3.09 4.52 23.39
C ALA A 200 -2.16 5.31 22.44
N GLU A 201 -0.85 5.05 22.52
CA GLU A 201 0.14 5.69 21.63
C GLU A 201 -0.02 5.17 20.19
N LEU A 202 -0.22 3.87 20.02
CA LEU A 202 -0.46 3.25 18.71
C LEU A 202 -1.71 3.82 18.04
N ASN A 203 -2.83 3.93 18.77
CA ASN A 203 -4.05 4.52 18.25
C ASN A 203 -3.86 6.00 17.88
N GLN A 204 -3.00 6.72 18.60
CA GLN A 204 -2.65 8.09 18.24
C GLN A 204 -1.79 8.15 16.97
N VAL A 205 -0.87 7.20 16.74
CA VAL A 205 -0.11 7.08 15.48
C VAL A 205 -1.04 6.79 14.32
N ARG A 206 -2.02 5.88 14.48
CA ARG A 206 -3.06 5.61 13.46
C ARG A 206 -3.80 6.89 13.08
N HIS A 207 -4.23 7.66 14.09
CA HIS A 207 -4.90 8.94 13.87
C HIS A 207 -4.01 9.96 13.13
N HIS A 208 -2.74 10.11 13.52
CA HIS A 208 -1.84 11.04 12.85
C HIS A 208 -1.54 10.64 11.40
N ALA A 209 -1.49 9.34 11.10
CA ALA A 209 -1.29 8.86 9.73
C ALA A 209 -2.48 9.23 8.82
N VAL A 210 -3.73 9.00 9.27
CA VAL A 210 -4.91 9.38 8.48
C VAL A 210 -5.10 10.90 8.44
N LEU A 211 -4.69 11.64 9.48
CA LEU A 211 -4.65 13.11 9.45
C LEU A 211 -3.64 13.61 8.40
N GLY A 212 -2.47 12.98 8.32
CA GLY A 212 -1.48 13.25 7.29
C GLY A 212 -2.03 13.03 5.87
N HIS A 213 -2.82 11.97 5.67
CA HIS A 213 -3.53 11.75 4.41
C HIS A 213 -4.43 12.96 4.06
N GLY A 214 -5.30 13.36 4.98
CA GLY A 214 -6.23 14.46 4.72
C GLY A 214 -5.51 15.79 4.42
N LEU A 215 -4.45 16.11 5.17
CA LEU A 215 -3.61 17.28 4.93
C LEU A 215 -2.91 17.21 3.56
N ALA A 216 -2.44 16.03 3.15
CA ALA A 216 -1.86 15.82 1.83
C ALA A 216 -2.89 16.01 0.71
N VAL A 217 -4.12 15.50 0.87
CA VAL A 217 -5.22 15.72 -0.10
C VAL A 217 -5.46 17.20 -0.30
N GLN A 218 -5.59 17.98 0.80
CA GLN A 218 -5.80 19.43 0.73
C GLN A 218 -4.62 20.15 0.06
N ALA A 219 -3.40 19.78 0.40
CA ALA A 219 -2.19 20.40 -0.16
C ALA A 219 -2.02 20.09 -1.66
N ILE A 220 -2.33 18.86 -2.09
CA ILE A 220 -2.32 18.47 -3.50
C ILE A 220 -3.39 19.25 -4.29
N ARG A 221 -4.60 19.41 -3.73
CA ARG A 221 -5.66 20.23 -4.34
C ARG A 221 -5.25 21.68 -4.50
N ALA A 222 -4.55 22.23 -3.51
CA ALA A 222 -4.15 23.63 -3.51
C ALA A 222 -2.97 23.94 -4.45
N ARG A 223 -2.07 22.97 -4.67
CA ARG A 223 -0.80 23.19 -5.40
C ARG A 223 -0.66 22.41 -6.70
N GLY A 224 -1.44 21.35 -6.88
CA GLY A 224 -1.46 20.56 -8.10
C GLY A 224 -2.13 21.30 -9.26
N GLN A 225 -1.77 20.93 -10.48
CA GLN A 225 -2.44 21.46 -11.67
C GLN A 225 -3.87 20.92 -11.82
N MET A 226 -4.68 21.62 -12.56
CA MET A 226 -6.04 21.21 -12.88
C MET A 226 -6.06 19.79 -13.49
N GLY A 227 -6.95 18.93 -12.96
CA GLY A 227 -7.03 17.53 -13.36
C GLY A 227 -6.10 16.58 -12.58
N THR A 228 -5.36 17.10 -11.60
CA THR A 228 -4.63 16.25 -10.63
C THR A 228 -5.63 15.50 -9.78
N ARG A 229 -5.39 14.22 -9.59
CA ARG A 229 -6.25 13.27 -8.88
C ARG A 229 -5.51 12.68 -7.68
N VAL A 230 -6.20 12.48 -6.57
CA VAL A 230 -5.61 12.00 -5.33
C VAL A 230 -6.51 11.00 -4.61
N GLY A 231 -5.89 9.98 -4.03
CA GLY A 231 -6.55 8.97 -3.19
C GLY A 231 -5.56 8.25 -2.27
N PRO A 232 -6.02 7.43 -1.34
CA PRO A 232 -5.18 6.54 -0.54
C PRO A 232 -4.77 5.30 -1.34
N ALA A 233 -3.81 4.53 -0.81
CA ALA A 233 -3.54 3.15 -1.21
C ALA A 233 -3.42 2.30 0.06
N GLU A 234 -4.47 1.58 0.43
CA GLU A 234 -4.52 0.83 1.70
C GLU A 234 -4.55 -0.68 1.46
N VAL A 235 -3.87 -1.44 2.33
CA VAL A 235 -4.07 -2.88 2.42
C VAL A 235 -5.44 -3.15 3.02
N ILE A 236 -6.43 -3.35 2.18
CA ILE A 236 -7.80 -3.54 2.65
C ILE A 236 -7.94 -4.86 3.41
N GLN A 237 -8.54 -4.79 4.59
CA GLN A 237 -8.98 -5.96 5.33
C GLN A 237 -10.32 -6.40 4.76
N GLY A 238 -10.27 -7.23 3.70
CA GLY A 238 -11.44 -7.68 2.97
C GLY A 238 -11.96 -9.02 3.49
N ALA A 239 -13.12 -9.03 4.13
CA ALA A 239 -13.82 -10.24 4.50
C ALA A 239 -14.54 -10.84 3.28
N VAL A 240 -14.49 -12.14 3.14
CA VAL A 240 -15.17 -12.88 2.06
C VAL A 240 -16.34 -13.66 2.63
N PRO A 241 -17.57 -13.56 2.07
CA PRO A 241 -18.67 -14.41 2.50
C PRO A 241 -18.35 -15.87 2.14
N LEU A 242 -18.38 -16.77 3.14
CA LEU A 242 -18.09 -18.19 2.91
C LEU A 242 -19.09 -18.83 1.93
N ILE A 243 -20.32 -18.34 1.97
CA ILE A 243 -21.40 -18.71 1.03
C ILE A 243 -22.06 -17.41 0.57
N GLU A 244 -22.21 -17.22 -0.72
CA GLU A 244 -22.75 -15.99 -1.34
C GLU A 244 -24.28 -15.88 -1.16
N THR A 245 -24.76 -15.78 0.10
CA THR A 245 -26.14 -15.43 0.41
C THR A 245 -26.23 -13.95 0.79
N PRO A 246 -27.41 -13.32 0.65
CA PRO A 246 -27.59 -11.91 1.03
C PRO A 246 -27.16 -11.61 2.48
N GLU A 247 -27.43 -12.52 3.40
CA GLU A 247 -27.10 -12.39 4.82
C GLU A 247 -25.59 -12.42 5.04
N ASN A 248 -24.90 -13.38 4.42
CA ASN A 248 -23.45 -13.53 4.52
C ASN A 248 -22.70 -12.40 3.81
N ILE A 249 -23.25 -11.89 2.71
CA ILE A 249 -22.69 -10.71 2.02
C ILE A 249 -22.74 -9.49 2.92
N LYS A 250 -23.89 -9.23 3.59
CA LYS A 250 -24.00 -8.15 4.58
C LYS A 250 -23.07 -8.33 5.76
N ALA A 251 -22.89 -9.56 6.23
CA ALA A 251 -21.94 -9.88 7.29
C ALA A 251 -20.51 -9.57 6.88
N ALA A 252 -20.11 -9.93 5.64
CA ALA A 252 -18.79 -9.62 5.08
C ALA A 252 -18.57 -8.11 4.90
N GLU A 253 -19.60 -7.37 4.47
CA GLU A 253 -19.55 -5.89 4.41
C GLU A 253 -19.35 -5.29 5.80
N ALA A 254 -20.11 -5.74 6.81
CA ALA A 254 -20.00 -5.24 8.17
C ALA A 254 -18.62 -5.52 8.77
N ALA A 255 -18.09 -6.74 8.61
CA ALA A 255 -16.76 -7.12 9.03
C ALA A 255 -15.69 -6.26 8.32
N THR A 256 -15.77 -6.16 6.98
CA THR A 256 -14.84 -5.32 6.21
C THR A 256 -14.86 -3.87 6.70
N ARG A 257 -16.03 -3.30 6.95
CA ARG A 257 -16.15 -1.91 7.45
C ARG A 257 -15.50 -1.74 8.83
N GLN A 258 -15.71 -2.70 9.73
CA GLN A 258 -15.15 -2.66 11.09
C GLN A 258 -13.64 -2.88 11.09
N ASP A 259 -13.15 -3.86 10.34
CA ASP A 259 -11.71 -4.15 10.27
C ASP A 259 -10.90 -2.97 9.69
N ASN A 260 -11.52 -2.15 8.87
CA ASN A 260 -10.90 -0.95 8.30
C ASN A 260 -11.23 0.35 9.08
N ALA A 261 -11.86 0.25 10.26
CA ALA A 261 -12.30 1.40 11.05
C ALA A 261 -11.20 2.44 11.34
N PRO A 262 -9.95 2.06 11.70
CA PRO A 262 -8.92 3.03 12.00
C PRO A 262 -8.31 3.73 10.78
N PHE A 263 -8.60 3.26 9.56
CA PHE A 263 -7.99 3.75 8.33
C PHE A 263 -9.03 4.08 7.24
N LEU A 264 -9.33 3.18 6.29
CA LEU A 264 -10.24 3.48 5.18
C LEU A 264 -11.60 4.00 5.62
N THR A 265 -12.20 3.39 6.65
CA THR A 265 -13.53 3.80 7.10
C THR A 265 -13.54 5.25 7.60
N VAL A 266 -12.60 5.62 8.47
CA VAL A 266 -12.55 7.01 8.97
C VAL A 266 -12.21 8.01 7.86
N MET A 267 -11.35 7.63 6.91
CA MET A 267 -11.02 8.51 5.77
C MET A 267 -12.22 8.73 4.84
N LEU A 268 -13.06 7.72 4.64
CA LEU A 268 -14.15 7.77 3.67
C LEU A 268 -15.50 8.17 4.31
N GLU A 269 -15.68 7.93 5.61
CA GLU A 269 -16.93 8.30 6.35
C GLU A 269 -16.78 9.57 7.18
N GLY A 270 -15.58 10.03 7.48
CA GLY A 270 -15.32 11.20 8.32
C GLY A 270 -15.61 10.96 9.81
N LYS A 271 -15.68 9.72 10.23
CA LYS A 271 -15.89 9.34 11.63
C LYS A 271 -15.29 7.97 11.93
N TYR A 272 -14.84 7.77 13.14
CA TYR A 272 -14.55 6.45 13.66
C TYR A 272 -15.85 5.68 13.91
N THR A 273 -15.83 4.35 13.79
CA THR A 273 -16.98 3.51 14.17
C THR A 273 -17.13 3.48 15.69
N ASP A 274 -18.38 3.40 16.17
CA ASP A 274 -18.65 3.31 17.61
C ASP A 274 -17.96 2.08 18.21
N MET A 275 -18.01 0.93 17.52
CA MET A 275 -17.36 -0.31 17.94
C MET A 275 -15.85 -0.12 18.10
N TYR A 276 -15.15 0.55 17.15
CA TYR A 276 -13.72 0.81 17.28
C TYR A 276 -13.40 1.66 18.50
N LEU A 277 -14.20 2.69 18.78
CA LEU A 277 -14.00 3.57 19.93
C LEU A 277 -14.31 2.85 21.26
N GLU A 278 -15.35 2.01 21.28
CA GLU A 278 -15.73 1.20 22.43
C GLU A 278 -14.66 0.15 22.75
N GLU A 279 -14.14 -0.55 21.73
CA GLU A 279 -13.05 -1.53 21.89
C GLU A 279 -11.76 -0.87 22.37
N ALA A 280 -11.42 0.30 21.85
CA ALA A 280 -10.25 1.07 22.28
C ALA A 280 -10.43 1.64 23.70
N GLY A 281 -11.66 2.00 24.08
CA GLY A 281 -11.99 2.52 25.41
C GLY A 281 -11.12 3.68 25.82
N LYS A 282 -10.42 3.56 26.96
CA LYS A 282 -9.48 4.61 27.44
C LYS A 282 -8.27 4.84 26.54
N ASP A 283 -7.97 3.91 25.68
CA ASP A 283 -6.84 3.96 24.75
C ASP A 283 -7.25 4.51 23.37
N ALA A 284 -8.51 5.00 23.22
CA ALA A 284 -8.98 5.62 21.99
C ALA A 284 -8.12 6.83 21.58
N PRO A 285 -7.94 7.09 20.27
CA PRO A 285 -7.16 8.23 19.83
C PRO A 285 -7.81 9.54 20.25
N LYS A 286 -7.00 10.53 20.55
CA LYS A 286 -7.47 11.91 20.83
C LYS A 286 -7.57 12.66 19.50
N PHE A 287 -8.75 13.18 19.20
CA PHE A 287 -9.03 13.91 17.97
C PHE A 287 -10.05 15.03 18.19
N THR A 288 -10.15 15.92 17.23
CA THR A 288 -11.15 16.99 17.16
C THR A 288 -12.07 16.77 15.95
N ASP A 289 -13.22 17.42 15.94
CA ASP A 289 -14.12 17.41 14.78
C ASP A 289 -13.45 17.99 13.53
N ASP A 290 -12.55 18.94 13.69
CA ASP A 290 -11.78 19.49 12.57
C ASP A 290 -10.76 18.49 12.02
N ASP A 291 -10.18 17.65 12.85
CA ASP A 291 -9.33 16.55 12.37
C ASP A 291 -10.14 15.59 11.50
N LEU A 292 -11.34 15.21 11.92
CA LEU A 292 -12.21 14.31 11.14
C LEU A 292 -12.61 14.93 9.80
N LYS A 293 -12.90 16.24 9.75
CA LYS A 293 -13.16 16.96 8.49
C LYS A 293 -11.94 16.97 7.57
N ILE A 294 -10.75 17.14 8.12
CA ILE A 294 -9.50 17.10 7.35
C ILE A 294 -9.27 15.69 6.81
N ILE A 295 -9.38 14.66 7.66
CA ILE A 295 -9.21 13.25 7.30
C ILE A 295 -10.14 12.87 6.15
N ALA A 296 -11.40 13.28 6.20
CA ALA A 296 -12.41 13.02 5.17
C ALA A 296 -12.39 13.99 3.98
N SER A 297 -11.26 14.66 3.74
CA SER A 297 -11.12 15.48 2.53
C SER A 297 -11.42 14.65 1.27
N PRO A 298 -12.29 15.12 0.36
CA PRO A 298 -12.76 14.31 -0.77
C PRO A 298 -11.63 13.77 -1.65
N VAL A 299 -11.66 12.47 -1.90
CA VAL A 299 -10.72 11.76 -2.79
C VAL A 299 -11.36 11.49 -4.15
N ASP A 300 -10.54 11.32 -5.20
CA ASP A 300 -11.02 11.04 -6.57
C ASP A 300 -11.19 9.54 -6.82
N PHE A 301 -10.43 8.73 -6.11
CA PHE A 301 -10.40 7.27 -6.25
C PHE A 301 -9.95 6.64 -4.93
N VAL A 302 -10.16 5.33 -4.83
CA VAL A 302 -9.64 4.51 -3.73
C VAL A 302 -8.69 3.47 -4.30
N GLY A 303 -7.43 3.49 -3.87
CA GLY A 303 -6.45 2.44 -4.12
C GLY A 303 -6.51 1.39 -3.01
N ILE A 304 -6.48 0.12 -3.40
CA ILE A 304 -6.45 -1.00 -2.47
C ILE A 304 -5.38 -2.03 -2.86
N ASN A 305 -4.57 -2.42 -1.90
CA ASN A 305 -3.67 -3.57 -2.01
C ASN A 305 -4.46 -4.81 -1.58
N VAL A 306 -4.50 -5.82 -2.44
CA VAL A 306 -5.31 -7.03 -2.21
C VAL A 306 -4.49 -8.26 -2.57
N TYR A 307 -4.08 -9.02 -1.57
CA TYR A 307 -3.28 -10.25 -1.78
C TYR A 307 -4.05 -11.53 -1.48
N LYS A 308 -4.94 -11.48 -0.51
CA LYS A 308 -5.70 -12.62 0.00
C LYS A 308 -6.95 -12.15 0.75
N PRO A 309 -7.92 -13.02 1.03
CA PRO A 309 -8.95 -12.72 2.03
C PRO A 309 -8.33 -12.46 3.41
N THR A 310 -8.85 -11.49 4.13
CA THR A 310 -8.49 -11.34 5.54
C THR A 310 -9.12 -12.46 6.35
N SER A 311 -10.41 -12.70 6.14
CA SER A 311 -11.19 -13.76 6.76
C SER A 311 -12.31 -14.25 5.83
N TYR A 312 -12.79 -15.46 6.06
CA TYR A 312 -14.10 -15.90 5.60
C TYR A 312 -15.10 -15.71 6.72
N VAL A 313 -16.30 -15.25 6.38
CA VAL A 313 -17.33 -14.97 7.38
C VAL A 313 -18.67 -15.61 7.03
N LEU A 314 -19.44 -15.89 8.06
CA LEU A 314 -20.85 -16.22 8.02
C LEU A 314 -21.62 -15.21 8.87
N ALA A 315 -22.86 -14.94 8.49
CA ALA A 315 -23.78 -14.18 9.33
C ALA A 315 -24.01 -14.87 10.67
N SER A 316 -24.25 -14.07 11.71
CA SER A 316 -24.52 -14.53 13.07
C SER A 316 -25.65 -13.70 13.67
N ASP A 317 -26.51 -14.33 14.45
CA ASP A 317 -27.52 -13.64 15.26
C ASP A 317 -26.93 -13.01 16.53
N GLU A 318 -25.69 -13.38 16.88
CA GLU A 318 -24.94 -12.81 18.00
C GLU A 318 -24.11 -11.61 17.54
N ALA A 319 -23.91 -10.64 18.43
CA ALA A 319 -23.01 -9.52 18.16
C ALA A 319 -21.59 -10.04 17.87
N PRO A 320 -20.89 -9.46 16.89
CA PRO A 320 -21.20 -8.24 16.12
C PRO A 320 -22.04 -8.46 14.84
N GLY A 321 -22.72 -9.57 14.66
CA GLY A 321 -23.54 -9.91 13.49
C GLY A 321 -22.83 -10.76 12.44
N TRP A 322 -21.59 -11.14 12.69
CA TRP A 322 -20.81 -12.08 11.89
C TRP A 322 -19.92 -12.92 12.79
N ARG A 323 -19.49 -14.04 12.25
CA ARG A 323 -18.42 -14.86 12.82
C ARG A 323 -17.39 -15.21 11.76
N GLU A 324 -16.13 -15.14 12.12
CA GLU A 324 -15.04 -15.55 11.25
C GLU A 324 -14.90 -17.07 11.22
N ILE A 325 -14.55 -17.58 10.06
CA ILE A 325 -14.24 -18.98 9.84
C ILE A 325 -12.72 -19.11 9.68
N PRO A 326 -12.05 -19.80 10.59
CA PRO A 326 -10.59 -19.91 10.53
C PRO A 326 -10.14 -20.70 9.31
N PHE A 327 -9.03 -20.28 8.71
CA PHE A 327 -8.39 -21.05 7.65
C PHE A 327 -7.94 -22.42 8.17
N ALA A 328 -8.30 -23.48 7.44
CA ALA A 328 -7.81 -24.81 7.76
C ALA A 328 -6.27 -24.87 7.62
N LYS A 329 -5.60 -25.74 8.40
CA LYS A 329 -4.14 -25.95 8.27
C LYS A 329 -3.72 -26.41 6.86
N SER A 330 -4.62 -27.10 6.15
CA SER A 330 -4.44 -27.58 4.78
C SER A 330 -4.77 -26.52 3.74
N HIS A 331 -5.20 -25.30 4.12
CA HIS A 331 -5.52 -24.24 3.16
C HIS A 331 -4.27 -23.91 2.33
N PRO A 332 -4.37 -23.89 1.00
CA PRO A 332 -3.23 -23.65 0.12
C PRO A 332 -2.58 -22.30 0.39
N LYS A 333 -1.26 -22.24 0.25
CA LYS A 333 -0.44 -21.04 0.42
C LYS A 333 0.54 -20.92 -0.74
N MET A 334 0.96 -19.69 -1.00
CA MET A 334 2.09 -19.44 -1.87
C MET A 334 3.42 -19.63 -1.11
N PHE A 335 4.55 -19.39 -1.77
CA PHE A 335 5.87 -19.56 -1.17
C PHE A 335 6.02 -18.77 0.14
N ASN A 336 5.62 -17.52 0.16
CA ASN A 336 5.54 -16.74 1.39
C ASN A 336 4.36 -17.21 2.27
N SER A 337 4.68 -17.71 3.44
CA SER A 337 3.75 -18.43 4.33
C SER A 337 2.53 -17.63 4.80
N TRP A 338 2.59 -16.30 4.75
CA TRP A 338 1.47 -15.42 5.11
C TRP A 338 0.42 -15.31 3.98
N LEU A 339 0.80 -15.62 2.74
CA LEU A 339 -0.08 -15.51 1.57
C LEU A 339 -0.88 -16.81 1.38
N THR A 340 -2.03 -16.88 2.03
CA THR A 340 -3.02 -17.92 1.77
C THR A 340 -3.68 -17.69 0.41
N LEU A 341 -3.88 -18.74 -0.37
CA LEU A 341 -4.55 -18.66 -1.67
C LEU A 341 -6.04 -18.37 -1.46
N GLY A 342 -6.54 -17.32 -2.10
CA GLY A 342 -7.93 -16.88 -2.02
C GLY A 342 -8.21 -15.80 -3.06
N PRO A 343 -8.25 -16.20 -4.37
CA PRO A 343 -8.38 -15.24 -5.47
C PRO A 343 -9.67 -14.44 -5.43
N GLU A 344 -10.73 -14.96 -4.79
CA GLU A 344 -12.02 -14.29 -4.62
C GLU A 344 -11.92 -12.97 -3.84
N ALA A 345 -10.81 -12.74 -3.14
CA ALA A 345 -10.53 -11.43 -2.55
C ALA A 345 -10.53 -10.31 -3.61
N LEU A 346 -10.08 -10.60 -4.84
CA LEU A 346 -10.08 -9.65 -5.96
C LEU A 346 -11.48 -9.35 -6.52
N TYR A 347 -12.47 -10.16 -6.16
CA TYR A 347 -13.88 -9.87 -6.43
C TYR A 347 -14.50 -9.08 -5.27
N TRP A 348 -14.35 -9.59 -4.04
CA TRP A 348 -15.08 -9.06 -2.88
C TRP A 348 -14.49 -7.74 -2.37
N ALA A 349 -13.18 -7.58 -2.31
CA ALA A 349 -12.58 -6.35 -1.80
C ALA A 349 -13.02 -5.08 -2.58
N PRO A 350 -12.87 -5.00 -3.92
CA PRO A 350 -13.36 -3.83 -4.65
C PRO A 350 -14.89 -3.69 -4.63
N LYS A 351 -15.63 -4.81 -4.53
CA LYS A 351 -17.08 -4.76 -4.40
C LYS A 351 -17.50 -4.13 -3.06
N HIS A 352 -16.85 -4.49 -1.96
CA HIS A 352 -17.09 -3.86 -0.66
C HIS A 352 -16.70 -2.38 -0.66
N VAL A 353 -15.61 -1.99 -1.31
CA VAL A 353 -15.24 -0.57 -1.44
C VAL A 353 -16.32 0.22 -2.18
N GLN A 354 -16.90 -0.34 -3.22
CA GLN A 354 -17.99 0.27 -3.94
C GLN A 354 -19.28 0.35 -3.08
N SER A 355 -19.68 -0.76 -2.47
CA SER A 355 -20.95 -0.85 -1.74
C SER A 355 -20.94 -0.03 -0.44
N LEU A 356 -19.86 -0.10 0.34
CA LEU A 356 -19.75 0.58 1.64
C LEU A 356 -19.52 2.08 1.50
N TRP A 357 -18.65 2.50 0.59
CA TRP A 357 -18.18 3.89 0.52
C TRP A 357 -18.50 4.58 -0.80
N ASN A 358 -19.28 3.94 -1.68
CA ASN A 358 -19.73 4.51 -2.96
C ASN A 358 -18.56 5.05 -3.83
N ALA A 359 -17.41 4.37 -3.74
CA ALA A 359 -16.22 4.74 -4.53
C ALA A 359 -16.55 4.70 -6.02
N LYS A 360 -16.23 5.77 -6.74
CA LYS A 360 -16.54 5.92 -8.17
C LYS A 360 -15.44 5.38 -9.07
N GLU A 361 -14.24 5.28 -8.54
CA GLU A 361 -13.07 4.68 -9.18
C GLU A 361 -12.23 3.96 -8.15
N ILE A 362 -11.84 2.75 -8.50
CA ILE A 362 -11.03 1.86 -7.65
C ILE A 362 -9.82 1.41 -8.44
N PHE A 363 -8.66 1.39 -7.80
CA PHE A 363 -7.45 0.78 -8.36
C PHE A 363 -7.01 -0.38 -7.47
N ILE A 364 -6.73 -1.53 -8.07
CA ILE A 364 -5.93 -2.55 -7.40
C ILE A 364 -4.48 -2.09 -7.48
N THR A 365 -3.99 -1.52 -6.39
CA THR A 365 -2.69 -0.85 -6.32
C THR A 365 -1.53 -1.82 -6.10
N GLU A 366 -1.83 -2.99 -5.55
CA GLU A 366 -0.91 -4.11 -5.46
C GLU A 366 -1.67 -5.43 -5.41
N ASN A 367 -1.18 -6.41 -6.15
CA ASN A 367 -1.47 -7.83 -6.06
C ASN A 367 -0.32 -8.61 -6.71
N GLY A 368 0.08 -9.71 -6.10
CA GLY A 368 1.19 -10.54 -6.56
C GLY A 368 1.52 -11.63 -5.56
N CYS A 369 2.52 -12.43 -5.85
CA CYS A 369 3.00 -13.45 -4.93
C CYS A 369 4.50 -13.68 -5.13
N ALA A 370 5.18 -14.03 -4.04
CA ALA A 370 6.54 -14.55 -4.13
C ALA A 370 6.50 -16.03 -4.49
N THR A 371 7.51 -16.47 -5.25
CA THR A 371 7.70 -17.87 -5.64
C THR A 371 9.15 -18.31 -5.34
N ASP A 372 9.38 -19.62 -5.33
CA ASP A 372 10.72 -20.20 -5.24
C ASP A 372 11.28 -20.41 -6.65
N ASP A 373 11.74 -19.32 -7.25
CA ASP A 373 12.20 -19.30 -8.64
C ASP A 373 13.42 -20.21 -8.85
N VAL A 374 13.30 -21.13 -9.79
CA VAL A 374 14.35 -22.06 -10.18
C VAL A 374 14.73 -21.82 -11.64
N ILE A 375 16.03 -21.64 -11.88
CA ILE A 375 16.56 -21.60 -13.24
C ILE A 375 16.60 -23.04 -13.77
N ALA A 376 15.86 -23.31 -14.85
CA ALA A 376 15.83 -24.61 -15.52
C ALA A 376 17.14 -24.85 -16.31
N ASP A 377 17.34 -26.10 -16.76
CA ASP A 377 18.55 -26.52 -17.50
C ASP A 377 18.80 -25.71 -18.78
N ASP A 378 17.76 -25.14 -19.37
CA ASP A 378 17.82 -24.26 -20.55
C ASP A 378 18.05 -22.78 -20.21
N GLY A 379 18.27 -22.45 -18.93
CA GLY A 379 18.52 -21.09 -18.44
C GLY A 379 17.26 -20.23 -18.30
N GLN A 380 16.06 -20.80 -18.45
CA GLN A 380 14.79 -20.10 -18.31
C GLN A 380 14.22 -20.26 -16.89
N ILE A 381 13.38 -19.30 -16.50
CA ILE A 381 12.52 -19.40 -15.31
C ILE A 381 11.09 -19.64 -15.82
N TYR A 382 10.55 -20.81 -15.52
CA TYR A 382 9.16 -21.18 -15.86
C TYR A 382 8.23 -20.78 -14.71
N ASP A 383 7.72 -19.59 -14.75
CA ASP A 383 7.00 -18.90 -13.71
C ASP A 383 5.55 -19.41 -13.51
N THR A 384 5.40 -20.75 -13.47
CA THR A 384 4.09 -21.43 -13.49
C THR A 384 3.22 -21.08 -12.30
N ASP A 385 3.82 -20.93 -11.11
CA ASP A 385 3.12 -20.67 -9.87
C ASP A 385 2.55 -19.26 -9.87
N ARG A 386 3.36 -18.26 -10.28
CA ARG A 386 2.93 -16.87 -10.39
C ARG A 386 1.89 -16.70 -11.50
N ILE A 387 2.06 -17.39 -12.63
CA ILE A 387 1.06 -17.42 -13.73
C ILE A 387 -0.26 -17.99 -13.23
N MET A 388 -0.25 -19.10 -12.47
CA MET A 388 -1.44 -19.71 -11.90
C MET A 388 -2.14 -18.75 -10.93
N PHE A 389 -1.38 -18.15 -10.02
CA PHE A 389 -1.89 -17.17 -9.05
C PHE A 389 -2.54 -15.97 -9.75
N LEU A 390 -1.82 -15.33 -10.68
CA LEU A 390 -2.32 -14.16 -11.41
C LEU A 390 -3.57 -14.50 -12.24
N ARG A 391 -3.60 -15.65 -12.90
CA ARG A 391 -4.78 -16.10 -13.66
C ARG A 391 -6.00 -16.23 -12.76
N ALA A 392 -5.85 -16.84 -11.59
CA ALA A 392 -6.95 -16.98 -10.63
C ALA A 392 -7.44 -15.63 -10.13
N CYS A 393 -6.53 -14.76 -9.68
CA CYS A 393 -6.84 -13.41 -9.18
C CYS A 393 -7.50 -12.54 -10.25
N LEU A 394 -6.94 -12.49 -11.46
CA LEU A 394 -7.49 -11.68 -12.56
C LEU A 394 -8.85 -12.18 -13.05
N THR A 395 -9.14 -13.49 -12.93
CA THR A 395 -10.47 -14.03 -13.22
C THR A 395 -11.53 -13.46 -12.27
N GLU A 396 -11.23 -13.40 -10.97
CA GLU A 396 -12.15 -12.81 -9.99
C GLU A 396 -12.26 -11.27 -10.14
N LEU A 397 -11.18 -10.60 -10.48
CA LEU A 397 -11.23 -9.17 -10.79
C LEU A 397 -12.08 -8.89 -12.04
N GLN A 398 -11.99 -9.75 -13.07
CA GLN A 398 -12.82 -9.67 -14.25
C GLN A 398 -14.31 -9.87 -13.91
N ARG A 399 -14.63 -10.80 -13.00
CA ARG A 399 -15.98 -10.99 -12.45
C ARG A 399 -16.49 -9.70 -11.80
N ALA A 400 -15.67 -9.03 -10.96
CA ALA A 400 -16.02 -7.77 -10.33
C ALA A 400 -16.33 -6.68 -11.36
N THR A 401 -15.49 -6.51 -12.39
CA THR A 401 -15.72 -5.52 -13.44
C THR A 401 -16.95 -5.82 -14.29
N ALA A 402 -17.24 -7.12 -14.53
CA ALA A 402 -18.43 -7.56 -15.25
C ALA A 402 -19.73 -7.26 -14.48
N ASP A 403 -19.67 -7.28 -13.14
CA ASP A 403 -20.77 -6.90 -12.25
C ASP A 403 -20.88 -5.36 -12.07
N GLY A 404 -20.07 -4.58 -12.78
CA GLY A 404 -20.13 -3.12 -12.77
C GLY A 404 -19.35 -2.45 -11.64
N VAL A 405 -18.45 -3.17 -10.95
CA VAL A 405 -17.53 -2.56 -10.00
C VAL A 405 -16.55 -1.66 -10.76
N PRO A 406 -16.38 -0.38 -10.38
CA PRO A 406 -15.64 0.60 -11.16
C PRO A 406 -14.11 0.47 -10.95
N VAL A 407 -13.55 -0.70 -11.27
CA VAL A 407 -12.10 -0.92 -11.23
C VAL A 407 -11.48 -0.34 -12.50
N MET A 408 -10.58 0.62 -12.33
CA MET A 408 -9.95 1.37 -13.41
C MET A 408 -8.58 0.84 -13.81
N GLY A 409 -7.94 0.06 -12.94
CA GLY A 409 -6.60 -0.48 -13.21
C GLY A 409 -6.15 -1.50 -12.17
N TYR A 410 -5.13 -2.24 -12.56
CA TYR A 410 -4.48 -3.27 -11.78
C TYR A 410 -2.97 -3.09 -11.88
N PHE A 411 -2.29 -3.07 -10.74
CA PHE A 411 -0.84 -2.95 -10.64
C PHE A 411 -0.28 -4.20 -9.99
N GLN A 412 0.51 -4.95 -10.77
CA GLN A 412 1.17 -6.15 -10.26
C GLN A 412 2.34 -5.76 -9.36
N TRP A 413 2.39 -6.36 -8.19
CA TRP A 413 3.54 -6.32 -7.31
C TRP A 413 4.37 -7.59 -7.50
N SER A 414 5.54 -7.52 -8.12
CA SER A 414 6.32 -6.35 -8.50
C SER A 414 6.87 -6.54 -9.92
N VAL A 415 7.37 -5.49 -10.55
CA VAL A 415 7.96 -5.58 -11.88
C VAL A 415 9.32 -6.28 -11.88
N MET A 416 9.97 -6.32 -10.73
CA MET A 416 11.28 -6.95 -10.52
C MET A 416 11.42 -7.42 -9.08
N ASP A 417 12.20 -8.48 -8.87
CA ASP A 417 12.61 -8.88 -7.53
C ASP A 417 13.28 -7.72 -6.82
N ASN A 418 12.99 -7.51 -5.56
CA ASN A 418 13.44 -6.32 -4.85
C ASN A 418 13.79 -6.61 -3.39
N PHE A 419 14.16 -5.57 -2.64
CA PHE A 419 14.39 -5.66 -1.21
C PHE A 419 13.06 -5.83 -0.48
N GLU A 420 12.70 -7.06 -0.11
CA GLU A 420 11.43 -7.40 0.54
C GLU A 420 11.51 -7.21 2.06
N TRP A 421 11.69 -5.96 2.46
CA TRP A 421 11.66 -5.51 3.85
C TRP A 421 12.54 -6.39 4.76
N THR A 422 12.01 -6.95 5.86
CA THR A 422 12.78 -7.79 6.79
C THR A 422 13.21 -9.13 6.22
N ALA A 423 12.65 -9.55 5.10
CA ALA A 423 13.08 -10.75 4.37
C ALA A 423 14.32 -10.50 3.50
N GLY A 424 14.74 -9.24 3.33
CA GLY A 424 15.84 -8.89 2.43
C GLY A 424 15.54 -9.31 1.00
N PHE A 425 16.50 -9.95 0.32
CA PHE A 425 16.31 -10.48 -1.03
C PHE A 425 15.83 -11.94 -1.07
N GLY A 426 15.30 -12.44 0.05
CA GLY A 426 14.89 -13.85 0.17
C GLY A 426 13.51 -14.17 -0.42
N ASN A 427 12.64 -13.18 -0.60
CA ASN A 427 11.33 -13.33 -1.22
C ASN A 427 11.33 -12.61 -2.57
N ARG A 428 11.01 -13.34 -3.64
CA ARG A 428 10.97 -12.81 -5.02
C ARG A 428 9.53 -12.69 -5.48
N PHE A 429 9.06 -11.45 -5.68
CA PHE A 429 7.68 -11.15 -6.11
C PHE A 429 7.55 -10.99 -7.61
#